data_527769e4baefc8be3d0979ad476e3e56
#
_entry.id   527769e4baefc8be3d0979ad476e3e56
#
_cell.length_a   1.000
_cell.length_b   1.000
_cell.length_c   1.000
_cell.angle_alpha   90.00
_cell.angle_beta   90.00
_cell.angle_gamma   90.00
#
_symmetry.space_group_name_H-M   'P 1'
#
loop_
_entity.id
_entity.type
_entity.pdbx_description
1 polymer ?
#
loop_
_entity_poly.entity_id
_entity_poly.type
_entity_poly.pdbx_seq_one_letter_code
_entity_poly.pdbx_strand_id
1 'polypeptide(L)'
;MYKRQPLKGGKYYAKLGDYDAIFEFSKSTFEFVDNIDPYYLINKTGIITNIGTVESINLWINDKEHLITIDQIPAEEEDGDPTQEVVIDGTKAQNDTGKVFYREVIGLLFEGLYKGTEEPTGKPILKVQINLLNGATKTLELIPINERECSYTLNGKTQFIAKTATIQAAIDKMEQIIADPTAEVDD
;
A
#
# COMPACT_ATOMS: atom_id res chain seq x y z
N MET A 1 23.15 -11.08 19.01
CA MET A 1 23.11 -9.86 19.84
C MET A 1 24.37 -9.05 19.54
N TYR A 2 24.25 -7.92 18.86
CA TYR A 2 25.39 -7.08 18.48
C TYR A 2 25.67 -6.10 19.62
N LYS A 3 26.87 -6.14 20.22
CA LYS A 3 27.30 -5.10 21.15
C LYS A 3 28.06 -4.03 20.35
N ARG A 4 27.43 -2.87 20.15
CA ARG A 4 28.13 -1.65 19.72
C ARG A 4 28.89 -1.08 20.92
N GLN A 5 30.17 -0.91 20.77
CA GLN A 5 30.97 -0.04 21.65
C GLN A 5 31.65 1.01 20.80
N PRO A 6 31.37 2.30 20.97
CA PRO A 6 32.14 3.35 20.33
C PRO A 6 33.52 3.43 20.99
N LEU A 7 34.56 3.18 20.23
CA LEU A 7 35.93 3.37 20.68
C LEU A 7 36.42 4.78 20.33
N LYS A 8 37.29 5.31 21.17
CA LYS A 8 38.05 6.54 20.86
C LYS A 8 38.79 6.37 19.52
N GLY A 9 38.37 7.15 18.49
CA GLY A 9 39.02 7.13 17.18
C GLY A 9 38.13 6.94 15.98
N GLY A 10 36.78 6.90 16.13
CA GLY A 10 35.86 6.85 14.99
C GLY A 10 35.85 5.51 14.24
N LYS A 11 36.14 4.41 14.90
CA LYS A 11 36.07 3.06 14.35
C LYS A 11 34.98 2.23 15.04
N TYR A 12 34.37 1.32 14.28
CA TYR A 12 33.43 0.32 14.76
C TYR A 12 33.98 -1.08 14.53
N TYR A 13 33.67 -1.98 15.45
CA TYR A 13 33.96 -3.40 15.29
C TYR A 13 32.64 -4.16 15.18
N ALA A 14 32.52 -5.03 14.18
CA ALA A 14 31.37 -5.86 13.98
C ALA A 14 31.77 -7.33 13.85
N LYS A 15 30.94 -8.22 14.42
CA LYS A 15 31.04 -9.66 14.25
C LYS A 15 29.79 -10.12 13.47
N LEU A 16 30.00 -10.89 12.42
CA LEU A 16 28.93 -11.43 11.59
C LEU A 16 28.50 -12.81 12.12
N GLY A 17 27.37 -12.85 12.82
CA GLY A 17 26.79 -14.10 13.31
C GLY A 17 27.79 -14.96 14.10
N ASP A 18 27.93 -16.22 13.71
CA ASP A 18 28.78 -17.22 14.36
C ASP A 18 30.23 -17.24 13.82
N TYR A 19 30.57 -16.33 12.90
CA TYR A 19 31.94 -16.19 12.44
C TYR A 19 32.85 -15.64 13.54
N ASP A 20 34.00 -16.26 13.77
CA ASP A 20 34.96 -15.83 14.79
C ASP A 20 35.78 -14.59 14.40
N ALA A 21 35.62 -14.10 13.18
CA ALA A 21 36.27 -12.89 12.70
C ALA A 21 35.58 -11.62 13.21
N ILE A 22 36.38 -10.67 13.67
CA ILE A 22 35.98 -9.31 14.01
C ILE A 22 36.46 -8.39 12.90
N PHE A 23 35.51 -7.65 12.31
CA PHE A 23 35.77 -6.69 11.25
C PHE A 23 35.87 -5.28 11.83
N GLU A 24 36.85 -4.53 11.40
CA GLU A 24 37.02 -3.12 11.73
C GLU A 24 36.49 -2.26 10.58
N PHE A 25 35.64 -1.28 10.89
CA PHE A 25 35.07 -0.35 9.93
C PHE A 25 35.29 1.08 10.38
N SER A 26 35.40 2.01 9.42
CA SER A 26 35.39 3.44 9.73
C SER A 26 34.01 3.87 10.15
N LYS A 27 33.88 4.91 10.99
CA LYS A 27 32.58 5.51 11.36
C LYS A 27 31.79 5.91 10.12
N SER A 28 32.44 6.46 9.10
CA SER A 28 31.81 6.88 7.86
C SER A 28 31.14 5.73 7.09
N THR A 29 31.62 4.51 7.25
CA THR A 29 31.00 3.33 6.61
C THR A 29 29.61 3.04 7.14
N PHE A 30 29.32 3.38 8.40
CA PHE A 30 28.02 3.13 9.05
C PHE A 30 27.24 4.41 9.37
N GLU A 31 27.74 5.58 9.00
CA GLU A 31 27.07 6.86 9.30
C GLU A 31 25.69 6.95 8.67
N PHE A 32 25.50 6.33 7.50
CA PHE A 32 24.18 6.22 6.86
C PHE A 32 23.20 5.38 7.70
N VAL A 33 23.68 4.33 8.40
CA VAL A 33 22.82 3.49 9.25
C VAL A 33 22.44 4.21 10.54
N ASP A 34 23.34 5.03 11.10
CA ASP A 34 23.09 5.78 12.33
C ASP A 34 22.10 6.95 12.10
N ASN A 35 22.05 7.46 10.88
CA ASN A 35 21.22 8.61 10.50
C ASN A 35 20.02 8.25 9.61
N ILE A 36 19.80 6.95 9.33
CA ILE A 36 18.69 6.55 8.47
C ILE A 36 17.38 6.66 9.25
N ASP A 37 16.46 7.43 8.71
CA ASP A 37 15.09 7.43 9.18
C ASP A 37 14.40 6.15 8.68
N PRO A 38 13.91 5.27 9.57
CA PRO A 38 13.21 4.03 9.20
C PRO A 38 12.05 4.24 8.21
N TYR A 39 11.44 5.42 8.21
CA TYR A 39 10.39 5.79 7.27
C TYR A 39 10.83 5.67 5.79
N TYR A 40 12.12 5.93 5.48
CA TYR A 40 12.62 5.78 4.11
C TYR A 40 12.89 4.34 3.69
N LEU A 41 12.85 3.39 4.64
CA LEU A 41 13.09 1.97 4.38
C LEU A 41 11.79 1.16 4.19
N ILE A 42 10.65 1.73 4.53
CA ILE A 42 9.36 1.01 4.43
C ILE A 42 8.74 1.19 3.04
N ASN A 43 8.05 0.14 2.59
CA ASN A 43 7.21 0.25 1.40
C ASN A 43 6.04 1.20 1.70
N LYS A 44 5.84 2.18 0.83
CA LYS A 44 4.83 3.24 1.01
C LYS A 44 3.42 2.88 0.52
N THR A 45 3.25 1.70 -0.06
CA THR A 45 1.95 1.14 -0.40
C THR A 45 1.42 0.29 0.74
N GLY A 46 0.46 0.82 1.52
CA GLY A 46 -0.01 0.13 2.74
C GLY A 46 -0.87 -1.10 2.48
N ILE A 47 -1.58 -1.16 1.36
CA ILE A 47 -2.54 -2.24 1.05
C ILE A 47 -2.15 -3.09 -0.15
N ILE A 48 -0.88 -3.04 -0.57
CA ILE A 48 -0.40 -3.85 -1.69
C ILE A 48 -0.75 -5.34 -1.51
N THR A 49 -1.32 -5.93 -2.54
CA THR A 49 -1.82 -7.30 -2.51
C THR A 49 -1.73 -7.90 -3.91
N ASN A 50 -1.51 -9.20 -4.02
CA ASN A 50 -1.54 -9.88 -5.32
C ASN A 50 -3.01 -10.09 -5.73
N ILE A 51 -3.40 -9.68 -6.94
CA ILE A 51 -4.75 -9.80 -7.47
C ILE A 51 -5.27 -11.25 -7.43
N GLY A 52 -4.39 -12.22 -7.66
CA GLY A 52 -4.72 -13.65 -7.58
C GLY A 52 -5.08 -14.16 -6.18
N THR A 53 -4.95 -13.33 -5.15
CA THR A 53 -5.35 -13.67 -3.77
C THR A 53 -6.56 -12.89 -3.27
N VAL A 54 -7.11 -12.01 -4.10
CA VAL A 54 -8.26 -11.16 -3.75
C VAL A 54 -9.54 -11.80 -4.23
N GLU A 55 -10.54 -11.85 -3.35
CA GLU A 55 -11.91 -12.27 -3.65
C GLU A 55 -12.77 -11.07 -4.08
N SER A 56 -12.72 -10.00 -3.26
CA SER A 56 -13.50 -8.80 -3.53
C SER A 56 -12.89 -7.56 -2.88
N ILE A 57 -13.32 -6.40 -3.34
CA ILE A 57 -13.00 -5.10 -2.76
C ILE A 57 -14.31 -4.34 -2.55
N ASN A 58 -14.58 -3.93 -1.30
CA ASN A 58 -15.56 -2.93 -1.02
C ASN A 58 -14.86 -1.56 -1.00
N LEU A 59 -15.31 -0.66 -1.85
CA LEU A 59 -14.75 0.67 -2.04
C LEU A 59 -15.82 1.71 -1.73
N TRP A 60 -15.52 2.66 -0.86
CA TRP A 60 -16.40 3.81 -0.59
C TRP A 60 -15.67 5.08 -1.01
N ILE A 61 -16.26 5.79 -1.95
CA ILE A 61 -15.80 7.11 -2.42
C ILE A 61 -16.87 8.13 -2.02
N ASN A 62 -16.51 9.08 -1.16
CA ASN A 62 -17.46 10.11 -0.69
C ASN A 62 -18.81 9.52 -0.23
N ASP A 63 -18.79 8.49 0.60
CA ASP A 63 -19.94 7.73 1.11
C ASP A 63 -20.70 6.86 0.05
N LYS A 64 -20.30 6.87 -1.22
CA LYS A 64 -20.88 5.98 -2.23
C LYS A 64 -20.13 4.66 -2.25
N GLU A 65 -20.84 3.57 -2.03
CA GLU A 65 -20.29 2.22 -2.02
C GLU A 65 -20.24 1.63 -3.42
N HIS A 66 -19.13 0.94 -3.70
CA HIS A 66 -18.90 0.18 -4.92
C HIS A 66 -18.38 -1.21 -4.54
N LEU A 67 -18.93 -2.24 -5.17
CA LEU A 67 -18.48 -3.63 -5.02
C LEU A 67 -17.68 -4.07 -6.23
N ILE A 68 -16.46 -4.49 -5.99
CA ILE A 68 -15.60 -5.05 -7.01
C ILE A 68 -15.36 -6.52 -6.68
N THR A 69 -15.69 -7.43 -7.58
CA THR A 69 -15.35 -8.86 -7.45
C THR A 69 -14.24 -9.23 -8.41
N ILE A 70 -13.40 -10.18 -8.00
CA ILE A 70 -12.27 -10.64 -8.80
C ILE A 70 -12.41 -12.16 -8.96
N ASP A 71 -12.86 -12.56 -10.13
CA ASP A 71 -13.04 -13.97 -10.46
C ASP A 71 -11.70 -14.56 -10.92
N GLN A 72 -11.28 -15.63 -10.25
CA GLN A 72 -10.07 -16.36 -10.60
C GLN A 72 -10.42 -17.38 -11.68
N ILE A 73 -9.93 -17.19 -12.91
CA ILE A 73 -10.17 -18.07 -14.04
C ILE A 73 -8.98 -19.02 -14.15
N PRO A 74 -9.19 -20.33 -13.97
CA PRO A 74 -8.13 -21.32 -14.15
C PRO A 74 -7.51 -21.22 -15.55
N ALA A 75 -6.22 -21.52 -15.65
CA ALA A 75 -5.55 -21.63 -16.95
C ALA A 75 -6.19 -22.73 -17.80
N GLU A 76 -6.28 -22.51 -19.11
CA GLU A 76 -6.78 -23.51 -20.06
C GLU A 76 -5.77 -24.64 -20.27
N GLU A 77 -4.47 -24.36 -20.12
CA GLU A 77 -3.38 -25.32 -20.22
C GLU A 77 -2.85 -25.69 -18.84
N GLU A 78 -2.36 -26.93 -18.68
CA GLU A 78 -1.93 -27.51 -17.39
C GLU A 78 -0.76 -26.71 -16.75
N ASP A 79 0.09 -26.06 -17.57
CA ASP A 79 1.22 -25.23 -17.15
C ASP A 79 0.95 -23.71 -17.29
N GLY A 80 -0.28 -23.30 -17.59
CA GLY A 80 -0.65 -21.91 -17.81
C GLY A 80 -0.89 -21.14 -16.51
N ASP A 81 -0.70 -19.82 -16.53
CA ASP A 81 -1.04 -18.95 -15.41
C ASP A 81 -2.55 -18.66 -15.36
N PRO A 82 -3.18 -18.70 -14.16
CA PRO A 82 -4.57 -18.29 -14.02
C PRO A 82 -4.73 -16.80 -14.36
N THR A 83 -5.84 -16.47 -14.98
CA THR A 83 -6.22 -15.09 -15.29
C THR A 83 -7.27 -14.58 -14.31
N GLN A 84 -7.41 -13.26 -14.22
CA GLN A 84 -8.39 -12.62 -13.34
C GLN A 84 -9.36 -11.78 -14.16
N GLU A 85 -10.62 -11.91 -13.83
CA GLU A 85 -11.69 -11.08 -14.36
C GLU A 85 -12.19 -10.14 -13.27
N VAL A 86 -12.19 -8.84 -13.56
CA VAL A 86 -12.64 -7.81 -12.63
C VAL A 86 -14.04 -7.39 -13.00
N VAL A 87 -14.97 -7.45 -12.05
CA VAL A 87 -16.35 -7.02 -12.19
C VAL A 87 -16.59 -5.85 -11.23
N ILE A 88 -17.02 -4.71 -11.75
CA ILE A 88 -17.27 -3.48 -11.00
C ILE A 88 -18.77 -3.20 -11.01
N ASP A 89 -19.40 -3.19 -9.83
CA ASP A 89 -20.83 -2.99 -9.63
C ASP A 89 -21.70 -3.89 -10.55
N GLY A 90 -21.25 -5.14 -10.73
CA GLY A 90 -21.95 -6.11 -11.60
C GLY A 90 -21.63 -5.99 -13.09
N THR A 91 -20.81 -5.04 -13.51
CA THR A 91 -20.36 -4.90 -14.89
C THR A 91 -18.95 -5.44 -15.05
N LYS A 92 -18.76 -6.38 -15.97
CA LYS A 92 -17.44 -6.92 -16.30
C LYS A 92 -16.60 -5.82 -16.93
N ALA A 93 -15.46 -5.53 -16.31
CA ALA A 93 -14.51 -4.58 -16.86
C ALA A 93 -13.77 -5.18 -18.07
N GLN A 94 -13.38 -4.31 -19.01
CA GLN A 94 -12.40 -4.68 -20.02
C GLN A 94 -11.09 -5.09 -19.32
N ASN A 95 -10.40 -6.12 -19.82
CA ASN A 95 -9.34 -6.80 -19.08
C ASN A 95 -8.23 -5.86 -18.57
N ASP A 96 -7.72 -4.97 -19.42
CA ASP A 96 -6.66 -4.04 -19.03
C ASP A 96 -7.21 -2.92 -18.14
N THR A 97 -8.42 -2.44 -18.39
CA THR A 97 -9.13 -1.46 -17.55
C THR A 97 -9.34 -2.00 -16.13
N GLY A 98 -9.75 -3.26 -15.99
CA GLY A 98 -9.86 -3.92 -14.68
C GLY A 98 -8.54 -3.97 -13.92
N LYS A 99 -7.43 -4.26 -14.62
CA LYS A 99 -6.09 -4.26 -14.02
C LYS A 99 -5.62 -2.84 -13.65
N VAL A 100 -5.91 -1.84 -14.49
CA VAL A 100 -5.63 -0.43 -14.18
C VAL A 100 -6.39 -0.01 -12.93
N PHE A 101 -7.69 -0.29 -12.85
CA PHE A 101 -8.49 -0.01 -11.67
C PHE A 101 -7.88 -0.66 -10.40
N TYR A 102 -7.55 -1.93 -10.48
CA TYR A 102 -6.95 -2.63 -9.35
C TYR A 102 -5.63 -1.98 -8.90
N ARG A 103 -4.77 -1.57 -9.85
CA ARG A 103 -3.50 -0.87 -9.54
C ARG A 103 -3.74 0.48 -8.87
N GLU A 104 -4.76 1.24 -9.29
CA GLU A 104 -5.11 2.50 -8.61
C GLU A 104 -5.50 2.26 -7.15
N VAL A 105 -6.29 1.22 -6.89
CA VAL A 105 -6.71 0.89 -5.51
C VAL A 105 -5.53 0.51 -4.64
N ILE A 106 -4.67 -0.44 -5.08
CA ILE A 106 -3.56 -0.94 -4.26
C ILE A 106 -2.35 0.01 -4.25
N GLY A 107 -2.28 0.92 -5.22
CA GLY A 107 -1.19 1.88 -5.40
C GLY A 107 -1.28 3.14 -4.54
N LEU A 108 -2.31 3.26 -3.70
CA LEU A 108 -2.48 4.39 -2.79
C LEU A 108 -1.29 4.50 -1.83
N LEU A 109 -0.51 5.58 -1.97
CA LEU A 109 0.73 5.79 -1.22
C LEU A 109 0.50 6.68 0.01
N PHE A 110 1.22 6.37 1.09
CA PHE A 110 1.42 7.34 2.15
C PHE A 110 2.75 8.10 1.93
N GLU A 111 2.77 9.38 2.33
CA GLU A 111 3.88 10.28 2.01
C GLU A 111 4.56 10.87 3.26
N GLY A 112 4.06 10.59 4.45
CA GLY A 112 4.61 11.08 5.71
C GLY A 112 4.12 10.31 6.91
N LEU A 113 4.71 10.63 8.07
CA LEU A 113 4.26 10.11 9.37
C LEU A 113 3.16 10.98 9.93
N TYR A 114 2.11 10.37 10.47
CA TYR A 114 1.10 11.07 11.25
C TYR A 114 1.70 11.50 12.59
N LYS A 115 1.61 12.80 12.89
CA LYS A 115 2.16 13.40 14.12
C LYS A 115 1.11 13.78 15.16
N GLY A 116 -0.17 13.49 14.87
CA GLY A 116 -1.25 13.70 15.82
C GLY A 116 -1.18 12.73 17.00
N THR A 117 -1.73 13.14 18.13
CA THR A 117 -1.82 12.30 19.34
C THR A 117 -3.16 11.59 19.46
N GLU A 118 -4.15 12.04 18.69
CA GLU A 118 -5.51 11.49 18.68
C GLU A 118 -5.82 10.90 17.30
N GLU A 119 -6.66 9.87 17.25
CA GLU A 119 -7.12 9.31 15.99
C GLU A 119 -7.96 10.37 15.24
N PRO A 120 -7.74 10.56 13.92
CA PRO A 120 -8.50 11.50 13.14
C PRO A 120 -9.99 11.18 13.18
N THR A 121 -10.79 12.21 13.36
CA THR A 121 -12.25 12.12 13.37
C THR A 121 -12.82 12.75 12.11
N GLY A 122 -13.87 12.16 11.56
CA GLY A 122 -14.53 12.68 10.36
C GLY A 122 -14.94 11.58 9.41
N LYS A 123 -15.50 11.99 8.27
CA LYS A 123 -15.85 11.06 7.21
C LYS A 123 -14.64 10.81 6.31
N PRO A 124 -14.32 9.56 5.99
CA PRO A 124 -13.31 9.26 4.99
C PRO A 124 -13.78 9.72 3.60
N ILE A 125 -12.87 10.32 2.85
CA ILE A 125 -13.08 10.59 1.42
C ILE A 125 -12.92 9.33 0.58
N LEU A 126 -12.12 8.39 1.09
CA LEU A 126 -11.91 7.07 0.50
C LEU A 126 -11.76 6.03 1.61
N LYS A 127 -12.48 4.94 1.46
CA LYS A 127 -12.32 3.74 2.28
C LYS A 127 -12.22 2.54 1.37
N VAL A 128 -11.27 1.67 1.65
CA VAL A 128 -11.03 0.42 0.91
C VAL A 128 -11.04 -0.74 1.90
N GLN A 129 -11.80 -1.78 1.59
CA GLN A 129 -11.72 -3.06 2.28
C GLN A 129 -11.45 -4.15 1.25
N ILE A 130 -10.28 -4.75 1.32
CA ILE A 130 -9.87 -5.89 0.46
C ILE A 130 -10.18 -7.18 1.22
N ASN A 131 -11.01 -8.03 0.65
CA ASN A 131 -11.34 -9.35 1.14
C ASN A 131 -10.50 -10.37 0.38
N LEU A 132 -9.76 -11.21 1.11
CA LEU A 132 -8.86 -12.20 0.53
C LEU A 132 -9.51 -13.58 0.49
N LEU A 133 -9.14 -14.40 -0.48
CA LEU A 133 -9.62 -15.79 -0.65
C LEU A 133 -9.40 -16.66 0.60
N ASN A 134 -8.45 -16.33 1.46
CA ASN A 134 -8.21 -17.02 2.74
C ASN A 134 -9.07 -16.51 3.90
N GLY A 135 -10.03 -15.61 3.65
CA GLY A 135 -10.90 -14.99 4.64
C GLY A 135 -10.31 -13.83 5.43
N ALA A 136 -9.04 -13.46 5.19
CA ALA A 136 -8.46 -12.28 5.82
C ALA A 136 -8.94 -10.99 5.12
N THR A 137 -8.91 -9.87 5.85
CA THR A 137 -9.26 -8.56 5.31
C THR A 137 -8.15 -7.56 5.54
N LYS A 138 -8.02 -6.60 4.62
CA LYS A 138 -7.18 -5.41 4.78
C LYS A 138 -8.05 -4.17 4.63
N THR A 139 -7.90 -3.19 5.49
CA THR A 139 -8.67 -1.94 5.41
C THR A 139 -7.76 -0.74 5.34
N LEU A 140 -8.16 0.24 4.51
CA LEU A 140 -7.57 1.56 4.45
C LEU A 140 -8.69 2.59 4.54
N GLU A 141 -8.50 3.60 5.38
CA GLU A 141 -9.38 4.76 5.47
C GLU A 141 -8.55 6.04 5.36
N LEU A 142 -9.00 6.95 4.51
CA LEU A 142 -8.37 8.24 4.26
C LEU A 142 -9.31 9.35 4.71
N ILE A 143 -9.02 9.94 5.88
CA ILE A 143 -9.82 11.01 6.48
C ILE A 143 -9.08 12.34 6.32
N PRO A 144 -9.68 13.38 5.73
CA PRO A 144 -9.05 14.69 5.62
C PRO A 144 -8.67 15.24 7.01
N ILE A 145 -7.42 15.67 7.17
CA ILE A 145 -6.92 16.34 8.38
C ILE A 145 -6.91 17.86 8.14
N ASN A 146 -6.58 18.24 6.93
CA ASN A 146 -6.56 19.62 6.45
C ASN A 146 -6.73 19.64 4.91
N GLU A 147 -6.64 20.82 4.31
CA GLU A 147 -6.81 20.98 2.85
C GLU A 147 -5.77 20.21 2.01
N ARG A 148 -4.62 19.87 2.57
CA ARG A 148 -3.49 19.29 1.84
C ARG A 148 -3.22 17.82 2.20
N GLU A 149 -3.71 17.37 3.34
CA GLU A 149 -3.34 16.08 3.92
C GLU A 149 -4.55 15.30 4.41
N CYS A 150 -4.51 14.01 4.16
CA CYS A 150 -5.42 13.02 4.75
C CYS A 150 -4.64 12.12 5.72
N SER A 151 -5.28 11.66 6.78
CA SER A 151 -4.78 10.53 7.54
C SER A 151 -4.76 9.28 6.66
N TYR A 152 -3.79 8.42 6.89
CA TYR A 152 -3.68 7.12 6.24
C TYR A 152 -3.78 6.04 7.32
N THR A 153 -4.99 5.52 7.48
CA THR A 153 -5.36 4.59 8.56
C THR A 153 -5.43 3.18 8.01
N LEU A 154 -4.49 2.34 8.43
CA LEU A 154 -4.41 0.94 8.04
C LEU A 154 -4.93 0.04 9.15
N ASN A 155 -5.90 -0.82 8.84
CA ASN A 155 -6.47 -1.78 9.78
C ASN A 155 -6.83 -1.12 11.14
N GLY A 156 -7.41 0.08 11.08
CA GLY A 156 -7.84 0.85 12.24
C GLY A 156 -6.72 1.56 13.01
N LYS A 157 -5.49 1.66 12.44
CA LYS A 157 -4.37 2.38 13.06
C LYS A 157 -3.88 3.49 12.16
N THR A 158 -3.88 4.72 12.65
CA THR A 158 -3.36 5.89 11.94
C THR A 158 -1.89 6.09 12.28
N GLN A 159 -1.02 5.80 11.34
CA GLN A 159 0.43 5.98 11.49
C GLN A 159 1.02 6.91 10.43
N PHE A 160 0.30 7.15 9.35
CA PHE A 160 0.81 7.86 8.19
C PHE A 160 -0.16 8.94 7.72
N ILE A 161 0.33 9.77 6.80
CA ILE A 161 -0.44 10.76 6.05
C ILE A 161 -0.23 10.56 4.56
N ALA A 162 -1.24 10.94 3.78
CA ALA A 162 -1.17 11.04 2.33
C ALA A 162 -1.53 12.47 1.88
N LYS A 163 -1.06 12.88 0.71
CA LYS A 163 -1.46 14.17 0.12
C LYS A 163 -2.86 14.07 -0.48
N THR A 164 -3.73 15.00 -0.10
CA THR A 164 -5.10 15.08 -0.62
C THR A 164 -5.13 15.12 -2.15
N ALA A 165 -4.23 15.89 -2.78
CA ALA A 165 -4.18 15.99 -4.24
C ALA A 165 -3.84 14.66 -4.93
N THR A 166 -2.89 13.87 -4.38
CA THR A 166 -2.53 12.55 -4.92
C THR A 166 -3.72 11.58 -4.80
N ILE A 167 -4.38 11.61 -3.64
CA ILE A 167 -5.55 10.75 -3.41
C ILE A 167 -6.71 11.15 -4.29
N GLN A 168 -6.96 12.45 -4.48
CA GLN A 168 -8.03 12.92 -5.36
C GLN A 168 -7.81 12.47 -6.81
N ALA A 169 -6.57 12.57 -7.32
CA ALA A 169 -6.25 12.10 -8.67
C ALA A 169 -6.53 10.59 -8.84
N ALA A 170 -6.21 9.78 -7.83
CA ALA A 170 -6.54 8.35 -7.85
C ALA A 170 -8.06 8.11 -7.77
N ILE A 171 -8.79 8.89 -6.95
CA ILE A 171 -10.26 8.84 -6.88
C ILE A 171 -10.87 9.18 -8.24
N ASP A 172 -10.44 10.28 -8.87
CA ASP A 172 -10.98 10.72 -10.16
C ASP A 172 -10.80 9.64 -11.24
N LYS A 173 -9.64 8.97 -11.26
CA LYS A 173 -9.37 7.86 -12.18
C LYS A 173 -10.23 6.63 -11.87
N MET A 174 -10.39 6.27 -10.60
CA MET A 174 -11.29 5.18 -10.19
C MET A 174 -12.74 5.48 -10.56
N GLU A 175 -13.25 6.70 -10.31
CA GLU A 175 -14.61 7.12 -10.68
C GLU A 175 -14.84 7.10 -12.19
N GLN A 176 -13.83 7.50 -12.99
CA GLN A 176 -13.90 7.40 -14.45
C GLN A 176 -14.08 5.95 -14.91
N ILE A 177 -13.33 5.01 -14.34
CA ILE A 177 -13.44 3.58 -14.67
C ILE A 177 -14.77 2.99 -14.19
N ILE A 178 -15.22 3.38 -12.99
CA ILE A 178 -16.51 2.94 -12.45
C ILE A 178 -17.68 3.40 -13.34
N ALA A 179 -17.57 4.61 -13.91
CA ALA A 179 -18.62 5.15 -14.79
C ALA A 179 -18.75 4.37 -16.12
N ASP A 180 -17.65 3.85 -16.65
CA ASP A 180 -17.65 2.97 -17.83
C ASP A 180 -16.53 1.92 -17.73
N PRO A 181 -16.79 0.79 -17.06
CA PRO A 181 -15.79 -0.27 -16.91
C PRO A 181 -15.41 -0.96 -18.23
N THR A 182 -16.21 -0.75 -19.29
CA THR A 182 -16.00 -1.39 -20.61
C THR A 182 -15.13 -0.56 -21.55
N ALA A 183 -14.88 0.71 -21.22
CA ALA A 183 -14.00 1.57 -21.99
C ALA A 183 -12.53 1.12 -21.86
N GLU A 184 -11.75 1.32 -22.91
CA GLU A 184 -10.29 1.20 -22.83
C GLU A 184 -9.72 2.40 -22.07
N VAL A 185 -8.85 2.12 -21.11
CA VAL A 185 -8.12 3.15 -20.35
C VAL A 185 -6.63 2.96 -20.62
N ASP A 186 -6.00 4.03 -21.11
CA ASP A 186 -4.54 4.05 -21.29
C ASP A 186 -3.81 4.00 -19.93
N ASP A 187 -2.68 3.26 -19.91
CA ASP A 187 -1.77 3.12 -18.76
C ASP A 187 -1.06 4.43 -18.40
#